data_2f144b404cd992b46b1057cad63c152c
#
_entry.id   2f144b404cd992b46b1057cad63c152c
#
_cell.length_a   1.000
_cell.length_b   1.000
_cell.length_c   1.000
_cell.angle_alpha   90.00
_cell.angle_beta   90.00
_cell.angle_gamma   90.00
#
_symmetry.space_group_name_H-M   'P 1'
#
loop_
_entity.id
_entity.type
_entity.pdbx_description
1 polymer ?
#
loop_
_entity_poly.entity_id
_entity_poly.type
_entity_poly.pdbx_seq_one_letter_code
_entity_poly.pdbx_strand_id
1 'polypeptide(L)'
;YAGLSNILVKAGAEMFGLDASREEGITKIEVAATQSQWADTEAMSVLSFVYQFSDINNARGLEVSRTLAEKYPGNFDFQVHYIESLLRNGQLKLAKKELNHLNQQLPKLPRRHQQWFASYLNYVWGHYYFLNGDDDIALGFINKCIDLYDAELDAILANAYLLKGQIHDKKHERMEAVMAYQKCIKRDNHTHAIILAKQYLDEPYQG
;
A
#
# COMPACT_ATOMS: atom_id res chain seq x y z
N TYR A 1 -6.81 15.25 2.79
CA TYR A 1 -7.90 15.69 1.88
C TYR A 1 -7.56 16.99 1.14
N ALA A 2 -6.92 17.97 1.80
CA ALA A 2 -6.55 19.24 1.15
C ALA A 2 -5.50 19.08 0.01
N GLY A 3 -4.66 18.06 0.07
CA GLY A 3 -3.69 17.77 -0.98
C GLY A 3 -4.28 17.11 -2.24
N LEU A 4 -5.55 16.69 -2.19
CA LEU A 4 -6.29 16.06 -3.30
C LEU A 4 -7.17 17.03 -4.07
N SER A 5 -7.26 18.28 -3.58
CA SER A 5 -8.14 19.27 -4.15
C SER A 5 -7.50 19.96 -5.35
N ASN A 6 -8.34 20.30 -6.32
CA ASN A 6 -7.91 21.08 -7.47
C ASN A 6 -7.38 22.48 -7.04
N ILE A 7 -6.71 23.17 -7.92
CA ILE A 7 -6.06 24.47 -7.68
C ILE A 7 -6.97 25.48 -6.98
N LEU A 8 -8.29 25.45 -7.22
CA LEU A 8 -9.26 26.38 -6.63
C LEU A 8 -9.47 26.14 -5.13
N VAL A 9 -9.49 24.87 -4.69
CA VAL A 9 -9.63 24.55 -3.26
C VAL A 9 -8.32 24.85 -2.52
N LYS A 10 -7.17 24.63 -3.17
CA LYS A 10 -5.87 24.98 -2.61
C LYS A 10 -5.73 26.50 -2.44
N ALA A 11 -6.05 27.26 -3.49
CA ALA A 11 -6.05 28.74 -3.43
C ALA A 11 -7.07 29.27 -2.40
N GLY A 12 -8.25 28.63 -2.26
CA GLY A 12 -9.22 28.95 -1.22
C GLY A 12 -8.69 28.67 0.18
N ALA A 13 -8.04 27.53 0.39
CA ALA A 13 -7.44 27.17 1.67
C ALA A 13 -6.33 28.16 2.09
N GLU A 14 -5.45 28.55 1.15
CA GLU A 14 -4.41 29.57 1.38
C GLU A 14 -5.01 30.93 1.74
N MET A 15 -6.10 31.34 1.09
CA MET A 15 -6.80 32.61 1.36
C MET A 15 -7.42 32.65 2.76
N PHE A 16 -7.75 31.49 3.36
CA PHE A 16 -8.26 31.37 4.73
C PHE A 16 -7.18 31.01 5.75
N GLY A 17 -5.87 31.08 5.38
CA GLY A 17 -4.77 30.77 6.28
C GLY A 17 -4.64 29.27 6.62
N LEU A 18 -5.25 28.41 5.84
CA LEU A 18 -5.13 26.95 5.92
C LEU A 18 -3.95 26.53 5.02
N ASP A 19 -2.74 26.69 5.53
CA ASP A 19 -1.54 26.19 4.84
C ASP A 19 -1.54 24.67 4.91
N ALA A 20 -2.01 24.04 3.83
CA ALA A 20 -2.17 22.60 3.73
C ALA A 20 -0.84 21.95 3.31
N SER A 21 0.17 22.08 4.14
CA SER A 21 1.42 21.33 3.98
C SER A 21 1.17 19.86 4.30
N ARG A 22 1.56 18.97 3.37
CA ARG A 22 1.50 17.50 3.58
C ARG A 22 2.32 17.10 4.81
N GLU A 23 3.48 17.70 5.00
CA GLU A 23 4.38 17.45 6.12
C GLU A 23 3.74 17.86 7.46
N GLU A 24 3.11 19.04 7.50
CA GLU A 24 2.36 19.48 8.67
C GLU A 24 1.17 18.57 8.98
N GLY A 25 0.49 18.09 7.94
CA GLY A 25 -0.60 17.12 8.08
C GLY A 25 -0.14 15.83 8.74
N ILE A 26 0.97 15.25 8.26
CA ILE A 26 1.57 14.03 8.85
C ILE A 26 1.99 14.29 10.29
N THR A 27 2.63 15.43 10.58
CA THR A 27 3.03 15.81 11.94
C THR A 27 1.83 15.87 12.90
N LYS A 28 0.72 16.45 12.47
CA LYS A 28 -0.52 16.50 13.29
C LYS A 28 -1.10 15.10 13.54
N ILE A 29 -1.03 14.21 12.55
CA ILE A 29 -1.50 12.82 12.71
C ILE A 29 -0.56 12.05 13.66
N GLU A 30 0.76 12.27 13.61
CA GLU A 30 1.71 11.69 14.56
C GLU A 30 1.43 12.15 16.01
N VAL A 31 1.12 13.43 16.20
CA VAL A 31 0.71 13.93 17.51
C VAL A 31 -0.56 13.24 17.99
N ALA A 32 -1.57 13.08 17.12
CA ALA A 32 -2.80 12.40 17.45
C ALA A 32 -2.56 10.92 17.80
N ALA A 33 -1.68 10.24 17.06
CA ALA A 33 -1.35 8.83 17.29
C ALA A 33 -0.66 8.57 18.65
N THR A 34 0.04 9.58 19.19
CA THR A 34 0.83 9.45 20.43
C THR A 34 0.19 10.10 21.64
N GLN A 35 -0.65 11.11 21.48
CA GLN A 35 -1.16 11.95 22.56
C GLN A 35 -2.69 11.90 22.72
N SER A 36 -3.42 11.41 21.72
CA SER A 36 -4.88 11.34 21.80
C SER A 36 -5.33 10.07 22.54
N GLN A 37 -6.30 10.21 23.44
CA GLN A 37 -6.96 9.09 24.09
C GLN A 37 -8.09 8.47 23.24
N TRP A 38 -8.56 9.17 22.21
CA TRP A 38 -9.75 8.79 21.45
C TRP A 38 -9.46 8.55 19.97
N ALA A 39 -8.42 9.17 19.42
CA ALA A 39 -8.08 9.12 18.01
C ALA A 39 -6.74 8.41 17.72
N ASP A 40 -6.11 7.79 18.72
CA ASP A 40 -4.81 7.14 18.59
C ASP A 40 -4.85 6.01 17.56
N THR A 41 -5.86 5.18 17.61
CA THR A 41 -5.99 4.02 16.72
C THR A 41 -6.27 4.44 15.28
N GLU A 42 -7.17 5.38 15.05
CA GLU A 42 -7.48 5.94 13.73
C GLU A 42 -6.26 6.67 13.15
N ALA A 43 -5.58 7.46 13.97
CA ALA A 43 -4.36 8.16 13.55
C ALA A 43 -3.25 7.17 13.17
N MET A 44 -3.01 6.13 13.97
CA MET A 44 -2.07 5.06 13.63
C MET A 44 -2.48 4.30 12.37
N SER A 45 -3.77 4.05 12.15
CA SER A 45 -4.25 3.40 10.93
C SER A 45 -3.94 4.24 9.69
N VAL A 46 -4.19 5.55 9.75
CA VAL A 46 -3.83 6.48 8.67
C VAL A 46 -2.33 6.53 8.43
N LEU A 47 -1.51 6.61 9.50
CA LEU A 47 -0.05 6.62 9.39
C LEU A 47 0.48 5.32 8.79
N SER A 48 -0.07 4.18 9.17
CA SER A 48 0.31 2.88 8.59
C SER A 48 0.14 2.88 7.07
N PHE A 49 -0.98 3.39 6.57
CA PHE A 49 -1.24 3.53 5.14
C PHE A 49 -0.31 4.57 4.47
N VAL A 50 -0.18 5.76 5.08
CA VAL A 50 0.62 6.87 4.54
C VAL A 50 2.08 6.45 4.37
N TYR A 51 2.68 5.86 5.40
CA TYR A 51 4.09 5.43 5.37
C TYR A 51 4.37 4.23 4.47
N GLN A 52 3.36 3.46 4.13
CA GLN A 52 3.50 2.35 3.17
C GLN A 52 3.34 2.80 1.72
N PHE A 53 2.43 3.74 1.43
CA PHE A 53 2.00 3.96 0.06
C PHE A 53 2.18 5.39 -0.46
N SER A 54 2.29 6.38 0.42
CA SER A 54 2.31 7.79 0.01
C SER A 54 3.61 8.50 0.38
N ASP A 55 3.99 8.47 1.64
CA ASP A 55 5.16 9.15 2.18
C ASP A 55 6.07 8.10 2.84
N ILE A 56 6.79 7.38 1.99
CA ILE A 56 7.45 6.14 2.37
C ILE A 56 8.40 6.32 3.55
N ASN A 57 8.04 5.72 4.68
CA ASN A 57 8.88 5.58 5.87
C ASN A 57 8.75 4.16 6.42
N ASN A 58 9.56 3.25 5.87
CA ASN A 58 9.45 1.82 6.17
C ASN A 58 9.62 1.51 7.66
N ALA A 59 10.55 2.18 8.35
CA ALA A 59 10.79 1.95 9.78
C ALA A 59 9.59 2.36 10.63
N ARG A 60 9.08 3.57 10.42
CA ARG A 60 7.92 4.09 11.15
C ARG A 60 6.64 3.34 10.78
N GLY A 61 6.46 3.02 9.50
CA GLY A 61 5.35 2.18 9.02
C GLY A 61 5.31 0.81 9.71
N LEU A 62 6.47 0.18 9.92
CA LEU A 62 6.57 -1.09 10.65
C LEU A 62 6.22 -0.95 12.14
N GLU A 63 6.71 0.10 12.79
CA GLU A 63 6.41 0.36 14.21
C GLU A 63 4.90 0.55 14.42
N VAL A 64 4.28 1.42 13.63
CA VAL A 64 2.85 1.75 13.75
C VAL A 64 1.97 0.54 13.43
N SER A 65 2.24 -0.14 12.31
CA SER A 65 1.45 -1.31 11.89
C SER A 65 1.60 -2.49 12.86
N ARG A 66 2.78 -2.69 13.44
CA ARG A 66 3.00 -3.69 14.49
C ARG A 66 2.15 -3.38 15.72
N THR A 67 2.18 -2.14 16.21
CA THR A 67 1.40 -1.69 17.37
C THR A 67 -0.10 -1.97 17.15
N LEU A 68 -0.63 -1.67 15.97
CA LEU A 68 -2.03 -1.94 15.63
C LEU A 68 -2.32 -3.44 15.59
N ALA A 69 -1.46 -4.23 14.95
CA ALA A 69 -1.64 -5.67 14.83
C ALA A 69 -1.60 -6.38 16.19
N GLU A 70 -0.73 -5.94 17.10
CA GLU A 70 -0.64 -6.47 18.48
C GLU A 70 -1.83 -6.04 19.35
N LYS A 71 -2.27 -4.79 19.23
CA LYS A 71 -3.41 -4.25 19.98
C LYS A 71 -4.74 -4.87 19.52
N TYR A 72 -4.85 -5.20 18.22
CA TYR A 72 -6.06 -5.70 17.59
C TYR A 72 -5.80 -6.97 16.75
N PRO A 73 -5.45 -8.11 17.38
CA PRO A 73 -5.02 -9.31 16.66
C PRO A 73 -6.12 -9.93 15.77
N GLY A 74 -7.39 -9.63 16.05
CA GLY A 74 -8.54 -10.06 15.23
C GLY A 74 -8.87 -9.12 14.06
N ASN A 75 -8.22 -7.97 13.95
CA ASN A 75 -8.46 -7.04 12.83
C ASN A 75 -7.62 -7.45 11.63
N PHE A 76 -8.29 -7.98 10.61
CA PHE A 76 -7.65 -8.48 9.40
C PHE A 76 -6.88 -7.41 8.64
N ASP A 77 -7.41 -6.19 8.56
CA ASP A 77 -6.80 -5.06 7.87
C ASP A 77 -5.46 -4.67 8.50
N PHE A 78 -5.42 -4.55 9.84
CA PHE A 78 -4.18 -4.24 10.56
C PHE A 78 -3.13 -5.34 10.40
N GLN A 79 -3.55 -6.61 10.34
CA GLN A 79 -2.63 -7.72 10.09
C GLN A 79 -2.02 -7.65 8.68
N VAL A 80 -2.82 -7.33 7.66
CA VAL A 80 -2.33 -7.17 6.28
C VAL A 80 -1.34 -6.02 6.19
N HIS A 81 -1.63 -4.86 6.78
CA HIS A 81 -0.71 -3.73 6.84
C HIS A 81 0.60 -4.06 7.56
N TYR A 82 0.54 -4.81 8.66
CA TYR A 82 1.74 -5.26 9.36
C TYR A 82 2.60 -6.17 8.48
N ILE A 83 1.98 -7.11 7.77
CA ILE A 83 2.70 -8.01 6.86
C ILE A 83 3.36 -7.23 5.72
N GLU A 84 2.65 -6.28 5.10
CA GLU A 84 3.23 -5.42 4.06
C GLU A 84 4.43 -4.63 4.60
N SER A 85 4.34 -4.09 5.82
CA SER A 85 5.47 -3.41 6.46
C SER A 85 6.65 -4.34 6.74
N LEU A 86 6.40 -5.60 7.11
CA LEU A 86 7.47 -6.60 7.26
C LEU A 86 8.19 -6.85 5.92
N LEU A 87 7.45 -6.97 4.82
CA LEU A 87 8.01 -7.15 3.48
C LEU A 87 8.87 -5.96 3.09
N ARG A 88 8.39 -4.73 3.27
CA ARG A 88 9.12 -3.50 2.97
C ARG A 88 10.39 -3.31 3.81
N ASN A 89 10.48 -3.98 4.95
CA ASN A 89 11.67 -4.01 5.82
C ASN A 89 12.52 -5.28 5.65
N GLY A 90 12.29 -6.09 4.62
CA GLY A 90 13.07 -7.28 4.31
C GLY A 90 12.90 -8.44 5.29
N GLN A 91 11.88 -8.40 6.18
CA GLN A 91 11.63 -9.43 7.19
C GLN A 91 10.82 -10.62 6.60
N LEU A 92 11.30 -11.18 5.48
CA LEU A 92 10.58 -12.18 4.67
C LEU A 92 10.12 -13.41 5.45
N LYS A 93 10.97 -13.93 6.37
CA LYS A 93 10.63 -15.13 7.16
C LYS A 93 9.42 -14.89 8.06
N LEU A 94 9.39 -13.74 8.74
CA LEU A 94 8.27 -13.37 9.60
C LEU A 94 7.03 -13.05 8.78
N ALA A 95 7.19 -12.28 7.69
CA ALA A 95 6.10 -11.98 6.78
C ALA A 95 5.41 -13.25 6.26
N LYS A 96 6.18 -14.27 5.84
CA LYS A 96 5.63 -15.56 5.39
C LYS A 96 4.85 -16.29 6.47
N LYS A 97 5.35 -16.28 7.71
CA LYS A 97 4.65 -16.89 8.85
C LYS A 97 3.28 -16.24 9.08
N GLU A 98 3.26 -14.90 9.12
CA GLU A 98 2.03 -14.13 9.34
C GLU A 98 1.08 -14.24 8.13
N LEU A 99 1.58 -14.25 6.88
CA LEU A 99 0.80 -14.52 5.67
C LEU A 99 0.08 -15.87 5.73
N ASN A 100 0.78 -16.93 6.13
CA ASN A 100 0.19 -18.27 6.25
C ASN A 100 -0.91 -18.28 7.32
N HIS A 101 -0.67 -17.60 8.46
CA HIS A 101 -1.68 -17.45 9.50
C HIS A 101 -2.91 -16.72 8.99
N LEU A 102 -2.72 -15.57 8.34
CA LEU A 102 -3.81 -14.76 7.82
C LEU A 102 -4.60 -15.48 6.72
N ASN A 103 -3.93 -16.24 5.86
CA ASN A 103 -4.57 -17.06 4.84
C ASN A 103 -5.52 -18.13 5.44
N GLN A 104 -5.20 -18.66 6.63
CA GLN A 104 -6.07 -19.59 7.37
C GLN A 104 -7.25 -18.87 8.05
N GLN A 105 -7.15 -17.57 8.31
CA GLN A 105 -8.22 -16.79 8.92
C GLN A 105 -9.24 -16.28 7.88
N LEU A 106 -8.81 -15.98 6.66
CA LEU A 106 -9.68 -15.44 5.62
C LEU A 106 -10.99 -16.22 5.42
N PRO A 107 -11.00 -17.57 5.32
CA PRO A 107 -12.24 -18.34 5.15
C PRO A 107 -13.21 -18.26 6.35
N LYS A 108 -12.73 -17.81 7.51
CA LYS A 108 -13.54 -17.68 8.74
C LYS A 108 -14.27 -16.33 8.81
N LEU A 109 -13.90 -15.37 7.96
CA LEU A 109 -14.57 -14.09 7.89
C LEU A 109 -15.94 -14.20 7.20
N PRO A 110 -16.86 -13.24 7.44
CA PRO A 110 -18.07 -13.11 6.65
C PRO A 110 -17.75 -13.01 5.15
N ARG A 111 -18.58 -13.62 4.30
CA ARG A 111 -18.32 -13.75 2.84
C ARG A 111 -17.98 -12.41 2.17
N ARG A 112 -18.66 -11.31 2.55
CA ARG A 112 -18.37 -9.97 2.03
C ARG A 112 -16.94 -9.53 2.36
N HIS A 113 -16.47 -9.77 3.57
CA HIS A 113 -15.11 -9.45 3.99
C HIS A 113 -14.08 -10.34 3.29
N GLN A 114 -14.38 -11.63 3.08
CA GLN A 114 -13.50 -12.50 2.30
C GLN A 114 -13.25 -11.95 0.89
N GLN A 115 -14.28 -11.48 0.20
CA GLN A 115 -14.16 -10.89 -1.14
C GLN A 115 -13.31 -9.61 -1.11
N TRP A 116 -13.56 -8.74 -0.12
CA TRP A 116 -12.84 -7.49 0.01
C TRP A 116 -11.36 -7.70 0.31
N PHE A 117 -11.04 -8.53 1.30
CA PHE A 117 -9.65 -8.80 1.68
C PHE A 117 -8.90 -9.73 0.72
N ALA A 118 -9.60 -10.50 -0.13
CA ALA A 118 -8.95 -11.40 -1.07
C ALA A 118 -8.00 -10.66 -2.03
N SER A 119 -8.40 -9.50 -2.54
CA SER A 119 -7.53 -8.68 -3.41
C SER A 119 -6.27 -8.25 -2.68
N TYR A 120 -6.40 -7.67 -1.48
CA TYR A 120 -5.27 -7.20 -0.72
C TYR A 120 -4.32 -8.33 -0.30
N LEU A 121 -4.87 -9.46 0.16
CA LEU A 121 -4.06 -10.64 0.50
C LEU A 121 -3.29 -11.19 -0.72
N ASN A 122 -3.90 -11.18 -1.91
CA ASN A 122 -3.18 -11.55 -3.14
C ASN A 122 -2.06 -10.55 -3.47
N TYR A 123 -2.26 -9.24 -3.23
CA TYR A 123 -1.20 -8.25 -3.40
C TYR A 123 0.01 -8.57 -2.51
N VAL A 124 -0.19 -8.79 -1.20
CA VAL A 124 0.92 -9.08 -0.26
C VAL A 124 1.62 -10.40 -0.56
N TRP A 125 0.89 -11.44 -1.00
CA TRP A 125 1.49 -12.68 -1.50
C TRP A 125 2.34 -12.42 -2.76
N GLY A 126 1.83 -11.65 -3.71
CA GLY A 126 2.59 -11.25 -4.90
C GLY A 126 3.87 -10.50 -4.54
N HIS A 127 3.78 -9.54 -3.60
CA HIS A 127 4.94 -8.80 -3.12
C HIS A 127 5.97 -9.71 -2.41
N TYR A 128 5.49 -10.65 -1.57
CA TYR A 128 6.36 -11.64 -0.94
C TYR A 128 7.15 -12.46 -1.98
N TYR A 129 6.47 -13.03 -2.98
CA TYR A 129 7.12 -13.84 -4.00
C TYR A 129 8.07 -13.03 -4.90
N PHE A 130 7.72 -11.79 -5.21
CA PHE A 130 8.60 -10.87 -5.93
C PHE A 130 9.92 -10.63 -5.18
N LEU A 131 9.85 -10.33 -3.88
CA LEU A 131 11.03 -10.14 -3.03
C LEU A 131 11.83 -11.45 -2.82
N ASN A 132 11.19 -12.59 -2.96
CA ASN A 132 11.85 -13.90 -2.89
C ASN A 132 12.47 -14.33 -4.24
N GLY A 133 12.24 -13.58 -5.32
CA GLY A 133 12.75 -13.89 -6.67
C GLY A 133 11.88 -14.85 -7.48
N ASP A 134 10.69 -15.21 -7.00
CA ASP A 134 9.76 -16.13 -7.66
C ASP A 134 8.80 -15.35 -8.57
N ASP A 135 9.32 -14.67 -9.60
CA ASP A 135 8.60 -13.69 -10.42
C ASP A 135 7.33 -14.24 -11.09
N ASP A 136 7.31 -15.49 -11.57
CA ASP A 136 6.12 -16.08 -12.20
C ASP A 136 4.99 -16.33 -11.18
N ILE A 137 5.34 -16.75 -9.98
CA ILE A 137 4.38 -16.93 -8.88
C ILE A 137 3.84 -15.57 -8.45
N ALA A 138 4.73 -14.58 -8.29
CA ALA A 138 4.37 -13.21 -7.96
C ALA A 138 3.37 -12.64 -8.96
N LEU A 139 3.63 -12.79 -10.27
CA LEU A 139 2.75 -12.32 -11.34
C LEU A 139 1.36 -12.98 -11.27
N GLY A 140 1.30 -14.27 -10.95
CA GLY A 140 0.03 -14.97 -10.75
C GLY A 140 -0.82 -14.38 -9.61
N PHE A 141 -0.20 -14.06 -8.48
CA PHE A 141 -0.88 -13.41 -7.35
C PHE A 141 -1.27 -11.95 -7.67
N ILE A 142 -0.39 -11.20 -8.31
CA ILE A 142 -0.68 -9.81 -8.71
C ILE A 142 -1.83 -9.73 -9.71
N ASN A 143 -1.91 -10.63 -10.69
CA ASN A 143 -3.05 -10.69 -11.59
C ASN A 143 -4.35 -10.98 -10.83
N LYS A 144 -4.35 -11.94 -9.89
CA LYS A 144 -5.52 -12.19 -9.02
C LYS A 144 -5.91 -10.98 -8.18
N CYS A 145 -4.92 -10.24 -7.65
CA CYS A 145 -5.21 -8.99 -6.94
C CYS A 145 -5.97 -8.02 -7.84
N ILE A 146 -5.47 -7.78 -9.06
CA ILE A 146 -6.07 -6.85 -10.02
C ILE A 146 -7.48 -7.29 -10.42
N ASP A 147 -7.67 -8.58 -10.69
CA ASP A 147 -8.95 -9.14 -11.13
C ASP A 147 -10.03 -9.10 -10.03
N LEU A 148 -9.63 -9.25 -8.78
CA LEU A 148 -10.54 -9.24 -7.62
C LEU A 148 -10.76 -7.86 -7.01
N TYR A 149 -10.05 -6.83 -7.50
CA TYR A 149 -10.09 -5.52 -6.88
C TYR A 149 -11.45 -4.84 -7.04
N ASP A 150 -12.08 -4.54 -5.92
CA ASP A 150 -13.42 -3.92 -5.82
C ASP A 150 -13.47 -2.91 -4.65
N ALA A 151 -12.48 -2.01 -4.55
CA ALA A 151 -12.40 -1.03 -3.48
C ALA A 151 -12.40 0.41 -4.03
N GLU A 152 -12.87 1.36 -3.21
CA GLU A 152 -12.92 2.78 -3.57
C GLU A 152 -11.51 3.41 -3.62
N LEU A 153 -10.61 3.01 -2.70
CA LEU A 153 -9.25 3.53 -2.62
C LEU A 153 -8.31 2.65 -3.44
N ASP A 154 -7.93 3.10 -4.61
CA ASP A 154 -7.16 2.33 -5.57
C ASP A 154 -5.63 2.35 -5.38
N ALA A 155 -5.15 2.65 -4.17
CA ALA A 155 -3.72 2.64 -3.84
C ALA A 155 -3.11 1.24 -3.99
N ILE A 156 -3.80 0.20 -3.54
CA ILE A 156 -3.36 -1.19 -3.71
C ILE A 156 -3.31 -1.58 -5.18
N LEU A 157 -4.31 -1.17 -5.94
CA LEU A 157 -4.36 -1.42 -7.38
C LEU A 157 -3.21 -0.73 -8.13
N ALA A 158 -2.87 0.52 -7.76
CA ALA A 158 -1.72 1.22 -8.32
C ALA A 158 -0.40 0.49 -8.01
N ASN A 159 -0.21 0.06 -6.75
CA ASN A 159 0.97 -0.70 -6.36
C ASN A 159 1.02 -2.09 -7.03
N ALA A 160 -0.11 -2.75 -7.23
CA ALA A 160 -0.19 -4.01 -7.98
C ALA A 160 0.24 -3.82 -9.44
N TYR A 161 -0.20 -2.75 -10.10
CA TYR A 161 0.26 -2.44 -11.45
C TYR A 161 1.73 -2.03 -11.51
N LEU A 162 2.25 -1.28 -10.52
CA LEU A 162 3.68 -0.99 -10.42
C LEU A 162 4.48 -2.28 -10.33
N LEU A 163 4.12 -3.17 -9.39
CA LEU A 163 4.82 -4.43 -9.19
C LEU A 163 4.73 -5.34 -10.42
N LYS A 164 3.58 -5.37 -11.11
CA LYS A 164 3.43 -6.07 -12.38
C LYS A 164 4.42 -5.56 -13.43
N GLY A 165 4.56 -4.25 -13.55
CA GLY A 165 5.52 -3.63 -14.47
C GLY A 165 6.98 -4.00 -14.14
N GLN A 166 7.34 -3.96 -12.86
CA GLN A 166 8.67 -4.36 -12.37
C GLN A 166 8.98 -5.83 -12.69
N ILE A 167 8.02 -6.74 -12.50
CA ILE A 167 8.16 -8.16 -12.84
C ILE A 167 8.41 -8.32 -14.35
N HIS A 168 7.63 -7.63 -15.20
CA HIS A 168 7.82 -7.72 -16.65
C HIS A 168 9.16 -7.14 -17.10
N ASP A 169 9.64 -6.02 -16.51
CA ASP A 169 10.99 -5.50 -16.82
C ASP A 169 12.08 -6.51 -16.45
N LYS A 170 12.03 -7.14 -15.26
CA LYS A 170 12.97 -8.22 -14.87
C LYS A 170 12.96 -9.39 -15.86
N LYS A 171 11.81 -9.69 -16.47
CA LYS A 171 11.65 -10.72 -17.48
C LYS A 171 12.00 -10.25 -18.88
N HIS A 172 12.48 -9.01 -19.05
CA HIS A 172 12.76 -8.36 -20.35
C HIS A 172 11.53 -8.24 -21.27
N GLU A 173 10.34 -8.21 -20.70
CA GLU A 173 9.03 -8.07 -21.37
C GLU A 173 8.61 -6.58 -21.35
N ARG A 174 9.37 -5.73 -22.06
CA ARG A 174 9.24 -4.27 -21.94
C ARG A 174 7.86 -3.73 -22.33
N MET A 175 7.21 -4.30 -23.32
CA MET A 175 5.88 -3.83 -23.76
C MET A 175 4.84 -4.02 -22.65
N GLU A 176 4.84 -5.19 -22.01
CA GLU A 176 3.98 -5.53 -20.91
C GLU A 176 4.25 -4.65 -19.68
N ALA A 177 5.54 -4.37 -19.40
CA ALA A 177 5.95 -3.47 -18.33
C ALA A 177 5.38 -2.06 -18.55
N VAL A 178 5.55 -1.49 -19.74
CA VAL A 178 5.02 -0.17 -20.11
C VAL A 178 3.50 -0.10 -19.95
N MET A 179 2.77 -1.14 -20.41
CA MET A 179 1.32 -1.19 -20.26
C MET A 179 0.91 -1.22 -18.78
N ALA A 180 1.64 -1.94 -17.93
CA ALA A 180 1.37 -2.00 -16.50
C ALA A 180 1.64 -0.64 -15.83
N TYR A 181 2.77 0.01 -16.11
CA TYR A 181 3.08 1.35 -15.58
C TYR A 181 2.06 2.41 -16.01
N GLN A 182 1.61 2.38 -17.27
CA GLN A 182 0.54 3.28 -17.75
C GLN A 182 -0.77 3.06 -16.98
N LYS A 183 -1.13 1.81 -16.67
CA LYS A 183 -2.31 1.50 -15.84
C LYS A 183 -2.14 1.97 -14.40
N CYS A 184 -0.93 1.89 -13.82
CA CYS A 184 -0.60 2.46 -12.53
C CYS A 184 -0.83 3.97 -12.52
N ILE A 185 -0.24 4.69 -13.48
CA ILE A 185 -0.33 6.16 -13.58
C ILE A 185 -1.78 6.65 -13.73
N LYS A 186 -2.61 5.91 -14.46
CA LYS A 186 -4.04 6.23 -14.63
C LYS A 186 -4.85 6.20 -13.33
N ARG A 187 -4.32 5.64 -12.24
CA ARG A 187 -4.98 5.66 -10.93
C ARG A 187 -4.99 7.05 -10.31
N ASP A 188 -3.98 7.87 -10.59
CA ASP A 188 -3.86 9.28 -10.16
C ASP A 188 -4.19 9.50 -8.65
N ASN A 189 -3.71 8.60 -7.81
CA ASN A 189 -4.06 8.53 -6.38
C ASN A 189 -2.99 9.09 -5.44
N HIS A 190 -2.03 9.83 -5.96
CA HIS A 190 -0.92 10.46 -5.21
C HIS A 190 -0.05 9.50 -4.37
N THR A 191 -0.09 8.20 -4.66
CA THR A 191 0.82 7.24 -4.04
C THR A 191 2.21 7.32 -4.66
N HIS A 192 3.21 6.86 -3.91
CA HIS A 192 4.59 6.76 -4.41
C HIS A 192 4.72 5.86 -5.64
N ALA A 193 3.80 4.88 -5.78
CA ALA A 193 3.73 4.02 -6.96
C ALA A 193 3.61 4.79 -8.28
N ILE A 194 2.87 5.91 -8.28
CA ILE A 194 2.71 6.76 -9.47
C ILE A 194 4.05 7.41 -9.86
N ILE A 195 4.83 7.85 -8.88
CA ILE A 195 6.14 8.47 -9.09
C ILE A 195 7.09 7.44 -9.70
N LEU A 196 7.18 6.26 -9.11
CA LEU A 196 8.04 5.17 -9.59
C LEU A 196 7.59 4.68 -10.97
N ALA A 197 6.30 4.54 -11.22
CA ALA A 197 5.80 4.12 -12.52
C ALA A 197 6.18 5.10 -13.65
N LYS A 198 6.16 6.41 -13.38
CA LYS A 198 6.64 7.44 -14.31
C LYS A 198 8.14 7.29 -14.57
N GLN A 199 8.95 7.12 -13.53
CA GLN A 199 10.39 6.90 -13.65
C GLN A 199 10.69 5.65 -14.49
N TYR A 200 9.98 4.53 -14.23
CA TYR A 200 10.23 3.27 -14.96
C TYR A 200 9.69 3.25 -16.39
N LEU A 201 8.90 4.24 -16.81
CA LEU A 201 8.61 4.43 -18.23
C LEU A 201 9.85 4.91 -18.99
N ASP A 202 10.66 5.77 -18.38
CA ASP A 202 11.88 6.32 -19.00
C ASP A 202 13.07 5.39 -18.76
N GLU A 203 13.24 4.88 -17.55
CA GLU A 203 14.32 4.00 -17.13
C GLU A 203 13.75 2.67 -16.62
N PRO A 204 13.84 1.57 -17.40
CA PRO A 204 13.32 0.28 -17.00
C PRO A 204 13.84 -0.18 -15.63
N TYR A 205 12.97 -0.81 -14.85
CA TYR A 205 13.35 -1.38 -13.55
C TYR A 205 14.42 -2.48 -13.73
N GLN A 206 15.53 -2.41 -12.97
CA GLN A 206 16.68 -3.30 -13.12
C GLN A 206 16.75 -4.41 -12.05
N GLY A 207 15.93 -4.37 -11.00
CA GLY A 207 15.97 -5.33 -9.88
C GLY A 207 16.53 -4.73 -8.61
#